data_6b10b1f36ab0ec830c71fc5d94b27aa0
#
_entry.id   6b10b1f36ab0ec830c71fc5d94b27aa0
#
_cell.length_a   1.000
_cell.length_b   1.000
_cell.length_c   1.000
_cell.angle_alpha   90.00
_cell.angle_beta   90.00
_cell.angle_gamma   90.00
#
_symmetry.space_group_name_H-M   'P 1'
#
loop_
_entity.id
_entity.type
_entity.pdbx_description
1 polymer ?
#
loop_
_entity_poly.entity_id
_entity_poly.type
_entity_poly.pdbx_seq_one_letter_code
_entity_poly.pdbx_strand_id
1 'polypeptide(L)'
;MDLLQTILWPLKWAVELILVGWHWVLTLLGVPESSGLIWVLSIIGLVLVVRSALIPLFVKQIKSQRKMMEIAPELKKVQEKYRGKKDQLSREAMSRETMALYKKHGTSPVSGCLPLLVQMPIFFALFNVLNGVTLAAKENTGGVGLLSPELVQDFYNAKLFGVASLHDSLQGAWETRPPGWEATVAILVVLVILMIASQFFTQLQIISKNLS
;
A
#
# COMPACT_ATOMS: atom_id res chain seq x y z
N MET A 1 8.65 24.80 0.74
CA MET A 1 7.87 23.61 1.20
C MET A 1 7.20 23.02 -0.02
N ASP A 2 7.51 21.78 -0.32
CA ASP A 2 6.93 21.11 -1.50
C ASP A 2 5.43 20.95 -1.30
N LEU A 3 4.64 21.33 -2.30
CA LEU A 3 3.17 21.22 -2.32
C LEU A 3 2.73 19.79 -1.92
N LEU A 4 3.49 18.81 -2.32
CA LEU A 4 3.29 17.41 -2.00
C LEU A 4 3.40 17.13 -0.48
N GLN A 5 4.34 17.76 0.20
CA GLN A 5 4.52 17.64 1.65
C GLN A 5 3.34 18.22 2.42
N THR A 6 2.81 19.36 1.95
CA THR A 6 1.64 20.02 2.56
C THR A 6 0.38 19.18 2.40
N ILE A 7 0.17 18.57 1.21
CA ILE A 7 -1.00 17.69 0.96
C ILE A 7 -0.91 16.39 1.77
N LEU A 8 0.29 15.84 1.93
CA LEU A 8 0.50 14.60 2.70
C LEU A 8 0.54 14.81 4.21
N TRP A 9 0.67 16.05 4.69
CA TRP A 9 0.79 16.35 6.12
C TRP A 9 -0.35 15.75 6.97
N PRO A 10 -1.65 15.96 6.64
CA PRO A 10 -2.73 15.38 7.44
C PRO A 10 -2.75 13.84 7.41
N LEU A 11 -2.34 13.23 6.28
CA LEU A 11 -2.22 11.78 6.20
C LEU A 11 -1.08 11.25 7.06
N LYS A 12 0.08 11.92 7.05
CA LYS A 12 1.22 11.56 7.91
C LYS A 12 0.83 11.62 9.39
N TRP A 13 0.16 12.71 9.77
CA TRP A 13 -0.32 12.89 11.13
C TRP A 13 -1.30 11.78 11.55
N ALA A 14 -2.23 11.40 10.66
CA ALA A 14 -3.15 10.30 10.91
C ALA A 14 -2.44 8.95 11.02
N VAL A 15 -1.43 8.69 10.20
CA VAL A 15 -0.59 7.48 10.27
C VAL A 15 0.13 7.40 11.61
N GLU A 16 0.76 8.50 12.05
CA GLU A 16 1.45 8.56 13.35
C GLU A 16 0.49 8.38 14.51
N LEU A 17 -0.69 9.03 14.46
CA LEU A 17 -1.73 8.87 15.48
C LEU A 17 -2.13 7.40 15.67
N ILE A 18 -2.39 6.70 14.58
CA ILE A 18 -2.79 5.29 14.63
C ILE A 18 -1.62 4.42 15.10
N LEU A 19 -0.41 4.67 14.62
CA LEU A 19 0.78 3.92 14.98
C LEU A 19 1.10 4.03 16.48
N VAL A 20 1.15 5.26 17.00
CA VAL A 20 1.38 5.55 18.42
C VAL A 20 0.21 5.07 19.28
N GLY A 21 -1.01 5.21 18.79
CA GLY A 21 -2.20 4.69 19.48
C GLY A 21 -2.15 3.17 19.68
N TRP A 22 -1.76 2.41 18.65
CA TRP A 22 -1.55 0.97 18.78
C TRP A 22 -0.38 0.63 19.68
N HIS A 23 0.73 1.35 19.57
CA HIS A 23 1.87 1.19 20.49
C HIS A 23 1.43 1.32 21.94
N TRP A 24 0.68 2.39 22.27
CA TRP A 24 0.17 2.63 23.61
C TRP A 24 -0.81 1.51 24.09
N VAL A 25 -1.72 1.07 23.23
CA VAL A 25 -2.65 -0.04 23.55
C VAL A 25 -1.88 -1.32 23.84
N LEU A 26 -0.86 -1.64 23.05
CA LEU A 26 -0.06 -2.85 23.23
C LEU A 26 0.79 -2.79 24.50
N THR A 27 1.31 -1.61 24.87
CA THR A 27 1.99 -1.38 26.15
C THR A 27 1.05 -1.66 27.32
N LEU A 28 -0.20 -1.18 27.27
CA LEU A 28 -1.22 -1.47 28.28
C LEU A 28 -1.57 -2.96 28.37
N LEU A 29 -1.49 -3.69 27.27
CA LEU A 29 -1.70 -5.15 27.24
C LEU A 29 -0.48 -5.94 27.74
N GLY A 30 0.60 -5.26 28.17
CA GLY A 30 1.78 -5.88 28.76
C GLY A 30 2.84 -6.36 27.76
N VAL A 31 2.78 -5.89 26.50
CA VAL A 31 3.86 -6.15 25.54
C VAL A 31 5.08 -5.31 25.94
N PRO A 32 6.28 -5.92 26.13
CA PRO A 32 7.45 -5.18 26.56
C PRO A 32 7.84 -4.10 25.53
N GLU A 33 8.01 -2.87 25.98
CA GLU A 33 8.41 -1.73 25.13
C GLU A 33 9.78 -1.96 24.48
N SER A 34 10.69 -2.65 25.16
CA SER A 34 12.01 -2.98 24.64
C SER A 34 12.01 -4.02 23.51
N SER A 35 10.87 -4.65 23.23
CA SER A 35 10.77 -5.65 22.17
C SER A 35 10.38 -4.99 20.84
N GLY A 36 11.17 -5.21 19.78
CA GLY A 36 10.78 -4.75 18.43
C GLY A 36 9.43 -5.29 17.95
N LEU A 37 8.89 -6.28 18.67
CA LEU A 37 7.60 -6.90 18.39
C LEU A 37 6.44 -5.93 18.60
N ILE A 38 6.54 -5.00 19.56
CA ILE A 38 5.52 -3.96 19.80
C ILE A 38 5.34 -3.07 18.56
N TRP A 39 6.43 -2.68 17.91
CA TRP A 39 6.38 -1.87 16.69
C TRP A 39 5.85 -2.64 15.49
N VAL A 40 6.23 -3.92 15.36
CA VAL A 40 5.67 -4.79 14.31
C VAL A 40 4.16 -4.95 14.46
N LEU A 41 3.67 -5.20 15.67
CA LEU A 41 2.24 -5.29 15.96
C LEU A 41 1.53 -3.95 15.77
N SER A 42 2.17 -2.84 16.09
CA SER A 42 1.63 -1.49 15.85
C SER A 42 1.48 -1.21 14.35
N ILE A 43 2.44 -1.62 13.51
CA ILE A 43 2.35 -1.53 12.06
C ILE A 43 1.21 -2.43 11.53
N ILE A 44 1.08 -3.66 12.05
CA ILE A 44 -0.02 -4.55 11.68
C ILE A 44 -1.36 -3.91 12.05
N GLY A 45 -1.48 -3.36 13.26
CA GLY A 45 -2.67 -2.63 13.71
C GLY A 45 -3.01 -1.44 12.81
N LEU A 46 -2.01 -0.65 12.44
CA LEU A 46 -2.16 0.44 11.49
C LEU A 46 -2.74 -0.06 10.16
N VAL A 47 -2.15 -1.13 9.60
CA VAL A 47 -2.61 -1.72 8.34
C VAL A 47 -4.05 -2.21 8.45
N LEU A 48 -4.42 -2.85 9.57
CA LEU A 48 -5.78 -3.33 9.82
C LEU A 48 -6.79 -2.17 9.87
N VAL A 49 -6.47 -1.09 10.57
CA VAL A 49 -7.33 0.10 10.64
C VAL A 49 -7.52 0.72 9.27
N VAL A 50 -6.44 0.97 8.53
CA VAL A 50 -6.49 1.56 7.18
C VAL A 50 -7.29 0.66 6.22
N ARG A 51 -7.04 -0.64 6.23
CA ARG A 51 -7.78 -1.60 5.40
C ARG A 51 -9.26 -1.65 5.74
N SER A 52 -9.59 -1.66 7.04
CA SER A 52 -10.98 -1.65 7.50
C SER A 52 -11.73 -0.39 7.09
N ALA A 53 -11.10 0.77 7.22
CA ALA A 53 -11.66 2.04 6.77
C ALA A 53 -11.91 2.07 5.25
N LEU A 54 -11.09 1.38 4.47
CA LEU A 54 -11.19 1.32 3.01
C LEU A 54 -12.12 0.21 2.49
N ILE A 55 -12.65 -0.68 3.35
CA ILE A 55 -13.57 -1.76 2.93
C ILE A 55 -14.72 -1.26 2.03
N PRO A 56 -15.49 -0.20 2.41
CA PRO A 56 -16.61 0.24 1.58
C PRO A 56 -16.16 0.71 0.19
N LEU A 57 -14.98 1.28 0.10
CA LEU A 57 -14.39 1.68 -1.18
C LEU A 57 -13.99 0.46 -2.01
N PHE A 58 -13.32 -0.53 -1.42
CA PHE A 58 -12.94 -1.77 -2.11
C PHE A 58 -14.16 -2.56 -2.59
N VAL A 59 -15.25 -2.61 -1.82
CA VAL A 59 -16.50 -3.25 -2.26
C VAL A 59 -17.07 -2.57 -3.50
N LYS A 60 -17.08 -1.23 -3.56
CA LYS A 60 -17.51 -0.48 -4.76
C LYS A 60 -16.60 -0.77 -5.96
N GLN A 61 -15.29 -0.85 -5.74
CA GLN A 61 -14.31 -1.17 -6.78
C GLN A 61 -14.51 -2.57 -7.35
N ILE A 62 -14.68 -3.59 -6.49
CA ILE A 62 -14.92 -4.98 -6.91
C ILE A 62 -16.20 -5.08 -7.75
N LYS A 63 -17.30 -4.42 -7.33
CA LYS A 63 -18.55 -4.36 -8.10
C LYS A 63 -18.34 -3.73 -9.48
N SER A 64 -17.53 -2.66 -9.55
CA SER A 64 -17.22 -2.00 -10.82
C SER A 64 -16.33 -2.87 -11.72
N GLN A 65 -15.35 -3.58 -11.16
CA GLN A 65 -14.50 -4.51 -11.91
C GLN A 65 -15.31 -5.68 -12.49
N ARG A 66 -16.29 -6.22 -11.74
CA ARG A 66 -17.18 -7.28 -12.25
C ARG A 66 -17.98 -6.79 -13.46
N LYS A 67 -18.59 -5.60 -13.39
CA LYS A 67 -19.29 -5.00 -14.53
C LYS A 67 -18.38 -4.79 -15.73
N MET A 68 -17.12 -4.41 -15.52
CA MET A 68 -16.12 -4.29 -16.60
C MET A 68 -15.84 -5.64 -17.28
N MET A 69 -15.84 -6.75 -16.54
CA MET A 69 -15.66 -8.08 -17.11
C MET A 69 -16.90 -8.54 -17.88
N GLU A 70 -18.11 -8.21 -17.43
CA GLU A 70 -19.36 -8.49 -18.13
C GLU A 70 -19.41 -7.82 -19.50
N ILE A 71 -18.91 -6.59 -19.62
CA ILE A 71 -18.88 -5.86 -20.90
C ILE A 71 -17.66 -6.16 -21.77
N ALA A 72 -16.68 -6.90 -21.26
CA ALA A 72 -15.45 -7.21 -21.99
C ALA A 72 -15.68 -7.85 -23.38
N PRO A 73 -16.64 -8.78 -23.58
CA PRO A 73 -16.94 -9.33 -24.91
C PRO A 73 -17.53 -8.29 -25.87
N GLU A 74 -18.38 -7.37 -25.39
CA GLU A 74 -18.90 -6.28 -26.21
C GLU A 74 -17.80 -5.29 -26.59
N LEU A 75 -16.90 -5.00 -25.64
CA LEU A 75 -15.73 -4.14 -25.87
C LEU A 75 -14.80 -4.72 -26.94
N LYS A 76 -14.56 -6.05 -26.91
CA LYS A 76 -13.80 -6.73 -27.97
C LYS A 76 -14.44 -6.57 -29.33
N LYS A 77 -15.77 -6.72 -29.45
CA LYS A 77 -16.48 -6.51 -30.73
C LYS A 77 -16.28 -5.09 -31.26
N VAL A 78 -16.35 -4.08 -30.40
CA VAL A 78 -16.06 -2.68 -30.78
C VAL A 78 -14.62 -2.56 -31.26
N GLN A 79 -13.64 -3.12 -30.54
CA GLN A 79 -12.24 -3.07 -30.95
C GLN A 79 -11.99 -3.79 -32.28
N GLU A 80 -12.59 -4.95 -32.50
CA GLU A 80 -12.50 -5.71 -33.75
C GLU A 80 -13.09 -4.95 -34.95
N LYS A 81 -14.22 -4.28 -34.76
CA LYS A 81 -14.88 -3.44 -35.80
C LYS A 81 -13.94 -2.35 -36.35
N TYR A 82 -13.08 -1.81 -35.50
CA TYR A 82 -12.11 -0.75 -35.87
C TYR A 82 -10.69 -1.27 -36.04
N ARG A 83 -10.47 -2.58 -35.95
CA ARG A 83 -9.16 -3.21 -36.09
C ARG A 83 -8.59 -2.93 -37.50
N GLY A 84 -7.36 -2.42 -37.54
CA GLY A 84 -6.65 -2.09 -38.80
C GLY A 84 -6.99 -0.69 -39.36
N LYS A 85 -7.99 0.01 -38.85
CA LYS A 85 -8.27 1.38 -39.23
C LYS A 85 -7.41 2.33 -38.41
N LYS A 86 -6.52 3.08 -39.08
CA LYS A 86 -5.57 3.97 -38.41
C LYS A 86 -5.91 5.45 -38.54
N ASP A 87 -6.97 5.76 -39.29
CA ASP A 87 -7.45 7.11 -39.51
C ASP A 87 -8.05 7.73 -38.24
N GLN A 88 -7.95 9.03 -38.10
CA GLN A 88 -8.38 9.77 -36.91
C GLN A 88 -9.90 9.62 -36.68
N LEU A 89 -10.69 9.65 -37.72
CA LEU A 89 -12.15 9.50 -37.63
C LEU A 89 -12.56 8.14 -37.05
N SER A 90 -11.90 7.06 -37.45
CA SER A 90 -12.15 5.72 -36.90
C SER A 90 -11.72 5.61 -35.43
N ARG A 91 -10.64 6.26 -35.00
CA ARG A 91 -10.23 6.32 -33.61
C ARG A 91 -11.25 7.06 -32.73
N GLU A 92 -11.73 8.21 -33.23
CA GLU A 92 -12.78 8.98 -32.53
C GLU A 92 -14.09 8.20 -32.45
N ALA A 93 -14.49 7.54 -33.54
CA ALA A 93 -15.70 6.71 -33.55
C ALA A 93 -15.58 5.53 -32.57
N MET A 94 -14.43 4.84 -32.53
CA MET A 94 -14.16 3.78 -31.56
C MET A 94 -14.22 4.29 -30.13
N SER A 95 -13.64 5.47 -29.85
CA SER A 95 -13.68 6.10 -28.53
C SER A 95 -15.09 6.44 -28.10
N ARG A 96 -15.90 7.02 -28.99
CA ARG A 96 -17.31 7.35 -28.72
C ARG A 96 -18.16 6.09 -28.47
N GLU A 97 -17.99 5.04 -29.27
CA GLU A 97 -18.72 3.78 -29.12
C GLU A 97 -18.34 3.07 -27.82
N THR A 98 -17.04 3.07 -27.47
CA THR A 98 -16.51 2.57 -26.20
C THR A 98 -17.10 3.33 -25.01
N MET A 99 -17.10 4.67 -25.07
CA MET A 99 -17.69 5.48 -23.99
C MET A 99 -19.20 5.32 -23.86
N ALA A 100 -19.91 5.15 -24.98
CA ALA A 100 -21.34 4.86 -24.98
C ALA A 100 -21.63 3.51 -24.32
N LEU A 101 -20.79 2.50 -24.59
CA LEU A 101 -20.89 1.18 -23.97
C LEU A 101 -20.69 1.27 -22.44
N TYR A 102 -19.67 1.98 -21.97
CA TYR A 102 -19.46 2.21 -20.53
C TYR A 102 -20.65 2.90 -19.87
N LYS A 103 -21.19 3.94 -20.51
CA LYS A 103 -22.36 4.66 -19.99
C LYS A 103 -23.61 3.76 -19.95
N LYS A 104 -23.84 2.95 -20.99
CA LYS A 104 -24.98 2.00 -21.07
C LYS A 104 -24.96 1.03 -19.88
N HIS A 105 -23.80 0.53 -19.48
CA HIS A 105 -23.64 -0.44 -18.38
C HIS A 105 -23.36 0.21 -17.02
N GLY A 106 -23.37 1.55 -16.93
CA GLY A 106 -23.13 2.28 -15.67
C GLY A 106 -21.76 2.01 -15.07
N THR A 107 -20.73 1.89 -15.93
CA THR A 107 -19.35 1.72 -15.52
C THR A 107 -18.47 2.87 -16.02
N SER A 108 -17.23 2.92 -15.55
CA SER A 108 -16.25 3.91 -15.97
C SER A 108 -14.91 3.22 -16.28
N PRO A 109 -14.18 3.65 -17.34
CA PRO A 109 -12.85 3.12 -17.64
C PRO A 109 -11.85 3.35 -16.49
N VAL A 110 -12.08 4.38 -15.66
CA VAL A 110 -11.24 4.73 -14.51
C VAL A 110 -11.46 3.78 -13.32
N SER A 111 -12.56 3.02 -13.32
CA SER A 111 -12.89 2.14 -12.18
C SER A 111 -11.85 1.04 -11.92
N GLY A 112 -11.11 0.62 -12.95
CA GLY A 112 -10.04 -0.38 -12.83
C GLY A 112 -8.78 0.17 -12.15
N CYS A 113 -8.45 1.45 -12.33
CA CYS A 113 -7.26 2.08 -11.76
C CYS A 113 -7.55 2.87 -10.46
N LEU A 114 -8.83 3.01 -10.07
CA LEU A 114 -9.23 3.73 -8.86
C LEU A 114 -8.54 3.20 -7.58
N PRO A 115 -8.32 1.87 -7.38
CA PRO A 115 -7.58 1.36 -6.24
C PRO A 115 -6.18 1.96 -6.12
N LEU A 116 -5.48 2.07 -7.24
CA LEU A 116 -4.13 2.63 -7.28
C LEU A 116 -4.14 4.10 -6.89
N LEU A 117 -5.08 4.89 -7.43
CA LEU A 117 -5.19 6.32 -7.15
C LEU A 117 -5.46 6.63 -5.67
N VAL A 118 -6.25 5.78 -5.00
CA VAL A 118 -6.56 5.95 -3.56
C VAL A 118 -5.42 5.41 -2.70
N GLN A 119 -4.79 4.31 -3.10
CA GLN A 119 -3.71 3.67 -2.35
C GLN A 119 -2.42 4.50 -2.37
N MET A 120 -2.13 5.23 -3.47
CA MET A 120 -0.87 5.96 -3.62
C MET A 120 -0.64 7.03 -2.55
N PRO A 121 -1.58 7.94 -2.23
CA PRO A 121 -1.37 8.92 -1.16
C PRO A 121 -1.13 8.26 0.20
N ILE A 122 -1.86 7.18 0.51
CA ILE A 122 -1.71 6.43 1.77
C ILE A 122 -0.33 5.76 1.83
N PHE A 123 0.09 5.14 0.72
CA PHE A 123 1.41 4.54 0.62
C PHE A 123 2.52 5.59 0.81
N PHE A 124 2.42 6.73 0.13
CA PHE A 124 3.41 7.79 0.26
C PHE A 124 3.45 8.39 1.68
N ALA A 125 2.31 8.54 2.34
CA ALA A 125 2.27 9.00 3.72
C ALA A 125 2.98 8.00 4.65
N LEU A 126 2.63 6.71 4.56
CA LEU A 126 3.26 5.64 5.34
C LEU A 126 4.77 5.55 5.07
N PHE A 127 5.16 5.55 3.78
CA PHE A 127 6.56 5.51 3.37
C PHE A 127 7.36 6.70 3.91
N ASN A 128 6.79 7.91 3.86
CA ASN A 128 7.44 9.10 4.40
C ASN A 128 7.57 9.05 5.93
N VAL A 129 6.56 8.55 6.65
CA VAL A 129 6.64 8.40 8.11
C VAL A 129 7.73 7.40 8.47
N LEU A 130 7.71 6.20 7.89
CA LEU A 130 8.67 5.14 8.22
C LEU A 130 10.12 5.50 7.83
N ASN A 131 10.33 6.10 6.65
CA ASN A 131 11.66 6.57 6.26
C ASN A 131 12.09 7.80 7.06
N GLY A 132 11.15 8.66 7.42
CA GLY A 132 11.39 9.85 8.24
C GLY A 132 11.94 9.51 9.62
N VAL A 133 11.56 8.35 10.17
CA VAL A 133 12.09 7.88 11.47
C VAL A 133 13.63 7.75 11.45
N THR A 134 14.22 7.24 10.37
CA THR A 134 15.67 7.10 10.26
C THR A 134 16.39 8.45 10.30
N LEU A 135 15.84 9.46 9.65
CA LEU A 135 16.37 10.82 9.67
C LEU A 135 16.13 11.49 11.01
N ALA A 136 14.91 11.41 11.53
CA ALA A 136 14.52 11.97 12.82
C ALA A 136 15.35 11.38 13.98
N ALA A 137 15.65 10.07 13.93
CA ALA A 137 16.51 9.42 14.91
C ALA A 137 17.94 9.96 14.91
N LYS A 138 18.50 10.24 13.72
CA LYS A 138 19.85 10.84 13.59
C LYS A 138 19.89 12.29 14.06
N GLU A 139 18.82 13.04 13.86
CA GLU A 139 18.70 14.44 14.25
C GLU A 139 18.16 14.61 15.68
N ASN A 140 17.81 13.50 16.35
CA ASN A 140 17.16 13.48 17.66
C ASN A 140 15.88 14.34 17.70
N THR A 141 15.08 14.26 16.64
CA THR A 141 13.82 14.96 16.48
C THR A 141 12.63 13.99 16.54
N GLY A 142 11.43 14.52 16.70
CA GLY A 142 10.18 13.75 16.60
C GLY A 142 9.66 13.66 15.17
N GLY A 143 8.55 12.93 15.01
CA GLY A 143 7.78 12.89 13.76
C GLY A 143 6.97 14.17 13.53
N VAL A 144 6.02 14.08 12.61
CA VAL A 144 5.15 15.22 12.23
C VAL A 144 4.05 15.45 13.27
N GLY A 145 3.67 14.43 14.03
CA GLY A 145 2.54 14.46 14.96
C GLY A 145 2.89 13.97 16.37
N LEU A 146 2.44 12.77 16.71
CA LEU A 146 2.57 12.21 18.07
C LEU A 146 3.83 11.37 18.30
N LEU A 147 4.63 11.15 17.28
CA LEU A 147 5.87 10.38 17.39
C LEU A 147 6.95 11.25 18.07
N SER A 148 7.08 11.14 19.40
CA SER A 148 8.08 11.87 20.17
C SER A 148 9.51 11.43 19.79
N PRO A 149 10.56 12.23 20.11
CA PRO A 149 11.95 11.84 19.86
C PRO A 149 12.32 10.50 20.51
N GLU A 150 11.78 10.21 21.71
CA GLU A 150 12.00 8.96 22.43
C GLU A 150 11.40 7.79 21.66
N LEU A 151 10.13 7.89 21.23
CA LEU A 151 9.47 6.86 20.41
C LEU A 151 10.15 6.65 19.06
N VAL A 152 10.71 7.72 18.48
CA VAL A 152 11.52 7.63 17.25
C VAL A 152 12.78 6.80 17.50
N GLN A 153 13.48 7.02 18.61
CA GLN A 153 14.66 6.24 18.97
C GLN A 153 14.32 4.78 19.27
N ASP A 154 13.21 4.53 19.97
CA ASP A 154 12.73 3.18 20.27
C ASP A 154 12.38 2.42 18.97
N PHE A 155 11.68 3.08 18.06
CA PHE A 155 11.38 2.50 16.74
C PHE A 155 12.66 2.20 15.94
N TYR A 156 13.61 3.15 15.92
CA TYR A 156 14.86 3.00 15.19
C TYR A 156 15.70 1.82 15.73
N ASN A 157 15.72 1.63 17.04
CA ASN A 157 16.43 0.53 17.70
C ASN A 157 15.66 -0.79 17.69
N ALA A 158 14.39 -0.78 17.29
CA ALA A 158 13.55 -1.96 17.27
C ALA A 158 14.05 -3.01 16.26
N LYS A 159 14.14 -4.26 16.70
CA LYS A 159 14.61 -5.38 15.89
C LYS A 159 13.55 -6.47 15.78
N LEU A 160 13.27 -6.89 14.56
CA LEU A 160 12.45 -8.06 14.28
C LEU A 160 13.24 -9.33 14.65
N PHE A 161 12.68 -10.16 15.54
CA PHE A 161 13.31 -11.35 16.10
C PHE A 161 14.70 -11.10 16.72
N GLY A 162 14.97 -9.87 17.16
CA GLY A 162 16.25 -9.50 17.78
C GLY A 162 17.43 -9.35 16.80
N VAL A 163 17.19 -9.48 15.50
CA VAL A 163 18.23 -9.52 14.46
C VAL A 163 18.08 -8.38 13.46
N ALA A 164 16.98 -8.35 12.70
CA ALA A 164 16.75 -7.38 11.64
C ALA A 164 16.16 -6.09 12.19
N SER A 165 16.84 -4.96 12.04
CA SER A 165 16.29 -3.65 12.41
C SER A 165 15.13 -3.29 11.49
N LEU A 166 14.09 -2.63 12.03
CA LEU A 166 12.90 -2.27 11.23
C LEU A 166 13.19 -1.24 10.14
N HIS A 167 14.32 -0.54 10.24
CA HIS A 167 14.78 0.41 9.23
C HIS A 167 15.75 -0.20 8.20
N ASP A 168 16.13 -1.49 8.35
CA ASP A 168 17.04 -2.15 7.41
C ASP A 168 16.36 -2.36 6.04
N SER A 169 17.15 -2.18 5.00
CA SER A 169 16.79 -2.54 3.63
C SER A 169 17.63 -3.71 3.15
N LEU A 170 17.10 -4.48 2.20
CA LEU A 170 17.82 -5.60 1.59
C LEU A 170 19.14 -5.15 0.97
N GLN A 171 19.12 -4.01 0.26
CA GLN A 171 20.30 -3.42 -0.35
C GLN A 171 21.32 -2.97 0.72
N GLY A 172 20.86 -2.25 1.75
CA GLY A 172 21.73 -1.78 2.82
C GLY A 172 22.40 -2.93 3.57
N ALA A 173 21.64 -3.98 3.93
CA ALA A 173 22.18 -5.16 4.60
C ALA A 173 23.21 -5.89 3.74
N TRP A 174 22.98 -5.97 2.41
CA TRP A 174 23.90 -6.61 1.48
C TRP A 174 25.18 -5.83 1.24
N GLU A 175 25.09 -4.51 1.12
CA GLU A 175 26.25 -3.64 0.86
C GLU A 175 27.15 -3.43 2.09
N THR A 176 26.53 -3.15 3.24
CA THR A 176 27.27 -2.83 4.47
C THR A 176 27.69 -4.05 5.28
N ARG A 177 27.02 -5.19 5.11
CA ARG A 177 27.26 -6.46 5.78
C ARG A 177 27.51 -6.32 7.29
N PRO A 178 26.58 -5.70 8.03
CA PRO A 178 26.73 -5.55 9.49
C PRO A 178 26.69 -6.93 10.16
N PRO A 179 27.16 -7.07 11.42
CA PRO A 179 27.06 -8.34 12.15
C PRO A 179 25.63 -8.89 12.13
N GLY A 180 25.44 -10.14 11.67
CA GLY A 180 24.12 -10.76 11.50
C GLY A 180 23.40 -10.43 10.19
N TRP A 181 24.07 -9.79 9.22
CA TRP A 181 23.48 -9.42 7.93
C TRP A 181 22.85 -10.60 7.17
N GLU A 182 23.42 -11.81 7.27
CA GLU A 182 22.89 -13.03 6.62
C GLU A 182 21.48 -13.36 7.13
N ALA A 183 21.27 -13.29 8.45
CA ALA A 183 19.96 -13.51 9.04
C ALA A 183 18.97 -12.39 8.69
N THR A 184 19.43 -11.13 8.67
CA THR A 184 18.63 -10.00 8.21
C THR A 184 18.19 -10.19 6.78
N VAL A 185 19.09 -10.53 5.85
CA VAL A 185 18.78 -10.81 4.45
C VAL A 185 17.81 -11.99 4.32
N ALA A 186 18.04 -13.07 5.07
CA ALA A 186 17.15 -14.24 5.05
C ALA A 186 15.72 -13.87 5.48
N ILE A 187 15.56 -13.10 6.56
CA ILE A 187 14.26 -12.62 7.05
C ILE A 187 13.58 -11.75 5.98
N LEU A 188 14.29 -10.79 5.39
CA LEU A 188 13.74 -9.90 4.37
C LEU A 188 13.32 -10.68 3.11
N VAL A 189 14.12 -11.63 2.65
CA VAL A 189 13.80 -12.50 1.52
C VAL A 189 12.54 -13.33 1.79
N VAL A 190 12.44 -13.93 2.98
CA VAL A 190 11.24 -14.68 3.37
C VAL A 190 10.00 -13.79 3.37
N LEU A 191 10.08 -12.56 3.91
CA LEU A 191 8.97 -11.62 3.90
C LEU A 191 8.56 -11.24 2.46
N VAL A 192 9.52 -11.04 1.56
CA VAL A 192 9.24 -10.77 0.13
C VAL A 192 8.53 -11.96 -0.53
N ILE A 193 9.01 -13.19 -0.28
CA ILE A 193 8.38 -14.41 -0.82
C ILE A 193 6.94 -14.54 -0.30
N LEU A 194 6.71 -14.32 1.00
CA LEU A 194 5.37 -14.36 1.59
C LEU A 194 4.45 -13.29 1.00
N MET A 195 4.98 -12.09 0.77
CA MET A 195 4.24 -11.02 0.10
C MET A 195 3.83 -11.42 -1.31
N ILE A 196 4.75 -11.94 -2.12
CA ILE A 196 4.47 -12.39 -3.50
C ILE A 196 3.44 -13.52 -3.48
N ALA A 197 3.61 -14.52 -2.61
CA ALA A 197 2.67 -15.65 -2.48
C ALA A 197 1.28 -15.16 -2.08
N SER A 198 1.16 -14.26 -1.10
CA SER A 198 -0.11 -13.67 -0.68
C SER A 198 -0.81 -12.93 -1.82
N GLN A 199 -0.07 -12.12 -2.59
CA GLN A 199 -0.61 -11.42 -3.76
C GLN A 199 -1.07 -12.38 -4.85
N PHE A 200 -0.28 -13.43 -5.12
CA PHE A 200 -0.63 -14.45 -6.10
C PHE A 200 -1.93 -15.18 -5.72
N PHE A 201 -2.07 -15.63 -4.47
CA PHE A 201 -3.29 -16.25 -3.99
C PHE A 201 -4.50 -15.32 -4.07
N THR A 202 -4.34 -14.05 -3.70
CA THR A 202 -5.41 -13.05 -3.80
C THR A 202 -5.87 -12.89 -5.24
N GLN A 203 -4.96 -12.81 -6.21
CA GLN A 203 -5.29 -12.71 -7.63
C GLN A 203 -5.99 -13.97 -8.15
N LEU A 204 -5.51 -15.16 -7.77
CA LEU A 204 -6.17 -16.41 -8.13
C LEU A 204 -7.62 -16.48 -7.64
N GLN A 205 -7.87 -16.06 -6.39
CA GLN A 205 -9.24 -16.05 -5.84
C GLN A 205 -10.16 -15.07 -6.58
N ILE A 206 -9.64 -13.89 -6.96
CA ILE A 206 -10.41 -12.91 -7.73
C ILE A 206 -10.76 -13.48 -9.10
N ILE A 207 -9.80 -14.07 -9.80
CA ILE A 207 -10.00 -14.64 -11.14
C ILE A 207 -10.98 -15.83 -11.07
N SER A 208 -10.78 -16.77 -10.15
CA SER A 208 -11.61 -17.97 -10.06
C SER A 208 -13.08 -17.66 -9.75
N LYS A 209 -13.33 -16.69 -8.86
CA LYS A 209 -14.71 -16.26 -8.53
C LYS A 209 -15.39 -15.42 -9.62
N ASN A 210 -14.64 -14.93 -10.58
CA ASN A 210 -15.18 -14.17 -11.71
C ASN A 210 -15.42 -15.03 -12.95
N LEU A 211 -14.89 -16.27 -12.96
CA LEU A 211 -15.11 -17.25 -14.04
C LEU A 211 -16.25 -18.24 -13.74
N SER A 212 -16.75 -18.28 -12.51
CA SER A 212 -17.91 -19.06 -12.07
C SER A 212 -19.16 -18.16 -12.03
#